data_9f1d7c0f66bf5c26526b2281adeecf85
#
_entry.id   9f1d7c0f66bf5c26526b2281adeecf85
#
_cell.length_a   1.000
_cell.length_b   1.000
_cell.length_c   1.000
_cell.angle_alpha   90.00
_cell.angle_beta   90.00
_cell.angle_gamma   90.00
#
_symmetry.space_group_name_H-M   'P 1'
#
loop_
_entity.id
_entity.type
_entity.pdbx_description
1 polymer ?
#
loop_
_entity_poly.entity_id
_entity_poly.type
_entity_poly.pdbx_seq_one_letter_code
_entity_poly.pdbx_strand_id
1 'polypeptide(L)'
;MRKSTPAVILLLLGCVSAFSQEPLRNPAGQPAAAPNPTGALRQIVPGHYVYSSTTYNSGIIVTGEGVVVLDALNSEAVARAQREAMASVIRQPVRILVSSTFHNNYSKGNIAYADVLKIGHENYRTDLVDLMQREKASAEEQKARLPNQTFRDRMTLYLGGKEIQILYLGRGHTRGDSIIFVPQDRIAYLSELYFADQFLFINDGYGVDWLRALDAADALEADIFVPGHGPIPPDPRETRQGLRRFRQMLVDVRDAVQKEIARGATEDQAVTAIRWPQYEKLQGYDAQRETAVRRLYQQLTGKLR
;
A
#
# COMPACT_ATOMS: atom_id res chain seq x y z
N MET A 1 -53.61 59.20 -12.05
CA MET A 1 -52.66 59.20 -10.92
C MET A 1 -52.68 57.80 -10.33
N ARG A 2 -51.65 56.99 -10.67
CA ARG A 2 -51.40 55.69 -10.00
C ARG A 2 -49.93 55.69 -9.56
N LYS A 3 -49.77 55.57 -8.25
CA LYS A 3 -48.42 55.56 -7.59
C LYS A 3 -47.81 54.18 -7.76
N SER A 4 -46.63 54.11 -8.33
CA SER A 4 -45.80 52.90 -8.42
C SER A 4 -44.92 52.80 -7.19
N THR A 5 -44.97 51.66 -6.52
CA THR A 5 -44.10 51.27 -5.39
C THR A 5 -42.90 50.53 -5.93
N PRO A 6 -41.66 50.79 -5.52
CA PRO A 6 -40.51 50.04 -5.95
C PRO A 6 -40.34 48.76 -5.12
N ALA A 7 -40.10 47.67 -5.81
CA ALA A 7 -39.74 46.37 -5.22
C ALA A 7 -38.26 46.39 -4.76
N VAL A 8 -38.06 46.09 -3.49
CA VAL A 8 -36.74 45.87 -2.90
C VAL A 8 -36.32 44.44 -3.19
N ILE A 9 -35.28 44.26 -4.02
CA ILE A 9 -34.64 42.97 -4.24
C ILE A 9 -33.63 42.75 -3.14
N LEU A 10 -33.90 41.81 -2.24
CA LEU A 10 -32.97 41.36 -1.20
C LEU A 10 -32.02 40.33 -1.81
N LEU A 11 -30.76 40.70 -2.06
CA LEU A 11 -29.69 39.78 -2.45
C LEU A 11 -29.23 39.00 -1.21
N LEU A 12 -29.59 37.73 -1.13
CA LEU A 12 -28.99 36.77 -0.20
C LEU A 12 -27.62 36.36 -0.73
N LEU A 13 -26.56 36.94 -0.18
CA LEU A 13 -25.22 36.43 -0.33
C LEU A 13 -25.08 35.13 0.49
N GLY A 14 -25.17 34.01 -0.19
CA GLY A 14 -24.80 32.71 0.35
C GLY A 14 -23.28 32.65 0.57
N CYS A 15 -22.81 32.70 1.82
CA CYS A 15 -21.46 32.33 2.19
C CYS A 15 -21.26 30.84 1.90
N VAL A 16 -20.59 30.54 0.79
CA VAL A 16 -20.02 29.20 0.56
C VAL A 16 -18.76 29.12 1.41
N SER A 17 -18.87 28.46 2.56
CA SER A 17 -17.70 28.10 3.37
C SER A 17 -16.88 27.08 2.60
N ALA A 18 -15.78 27.54 2.02
CA ALA A 18 -14.75 26.64 1.50
C ALA A 18 -14.15 25.86 2.68
N PHE A 19 -14.52 24.60 2.82
CA PHE A 19 -13.80 23.67 3.69
C PHE A 19 -12.41 23.44 3.05
N SER A 20 -11.42 24.22 3.50
CA SER A 20 -10.03 23.86 3.29
C SER A 20 -9.73 22.66 4.17
N GLN A 21 -9.54 21.49 3.55
CA GLN A 21 -8.98 20.34 4.25
C GLN A 21 -7.55 20.70 4.66
N GLU A 22 -7.34 20.99 5.94
CA GLU A 22 -6.01 21.05 6.51
C GLU A 22 -5.31 19.70 6.33
N PRO A 23 -4.01 19.67 5.99
CA PRO A 23 -3.25 18.42 5.95
C PRO A 23 -3.27 17.81 7.37
N LEU A 24 -3.51 16.48 7.43
CA LEU A 24 -3.56 15.70 8.66
C LEU A 24 -2.34 16.02 9.53
N ARG A 25 -2.55 16.70 10.66
CA ARG A 25 -1.52 16.97 11.66
C ARG A 25 -1.31 15.71 12.51
N ASN A 26 -0.05 15.38 12.73
CA ASN A 26 0.36 14.40 13.73
C ASN A 26 -0.23 14.78 15.09
N PRO A 27 -0.69 13.86 15.97
CA PRO A 27 -1.31 14.17 17.26
C PRO A 27 -0.47 15.07 18.20
N ALA A 28 0.82 15.28 17.90
CA ALA A 28 1.72 16.19 18.60
C ALA A 28 1.81 17.61 18.02
N GLY A 29 0.99 17.95 17.00
CA GLY A 29 0.98 19.33 16.44
C GLY A 29 2.23 19.75 15.67
N GLN A 30 3.20 18.85 15.48
CA GLN A 30 4.38 19.12 14.66
C GLN A 30 4.10 18.80 13.19
N PRO A 31 4.57 19.63 12.23
CA PRO A 31 4.55 19.23 10.84
C PRO A 31 5.32 17.92 10.70
N ALA A 32 4.75 16.95 9.96
CA ALA A 32 5.46 15.71 9.65
C ALA A 32 6.85 16.10 9.12
N ALA A 33 7.91 15.63 9.79
CA ALA A 33 9.27 15.86 9.34
C ALA A 33 9.34 15.43 7.87
N ALA A 34 9.95 16.25 7.01
CA ALA A 34 10.22 15.87 5.64
C ALA A 34 10.89 14.49 5.67
N PRO A 35 10.42 13.53 4.86
CA PRO A 35 10.97 12.18 4.91
C PRO A 35 12.47 12.27 4.72
N ASN A 36 13.23 11.77 5.71
CA ASN A 36 14.67 11.68 5.59
C ASN A 36 14.95 10.80 4.36
N PRO A 37 15.64 11.29 3.32
CA PRO A 37 15.89 10.51 2.10
C PRO A 37 16.80 9.32 2.34
N THR A 38 17.42 9.23 3.52
CA THR A 38 18.32 8.13 3.87
C THR A 38 17.53 6.94 4.42
N GLY A 39 17.34 5.92 3.58
CA GLY A 39 16.94 4.59 4.00
C GLY A 39 18.14 3.67 4.21
N ALA A 40 17.89 2.44 4.61
CA ALA A 40 18.90 1.41 4.79
C ALA A 40 18.71 0.26 3.78
N LEU A 41 19.76 -0.04 3.02
CA LEU A 41 19.81 -1.25 2.18
C LEU A 41 20.37 -2.42 2.99
N ARG A 42 19.60 -3.50 3.09
CA ARG A 42 20.01 -4.73 3.79
C ARG A 42 19.88 -5.93 2.87
N GLN A 43 20.91 -6.74 2.78
CA GLN A 43 20.80 -8.08 2.19
C GLN A 43 20.11 -9.01 3.18
N ILE A 44 19.04 -9.66 2.75
CA ILE A 44 18.28 -10.61 3.58
C ILE A 44 18.70 -12.06 3.33
N VAL A 45 18.96 -12.40 2.08
CA VAL A 45 19.63 -13.66 1.65
C VAL A 45 20.44 -13.36 0.37
N PRO A 46 21.33 -14.24 -0.09
CA PRO A 46 22.10 -14.01 -1.30
C PRO A 46 21.25 -13.64 -2.51
N GLY A 47 21.56 -12.50 -3.15
CA GLY A 47 20.80 -11.98 -4.30
C GLY A 47 19.48 -11.26 -3.96
N HIS A 48 19.09 -11.18 -2.70
CA HIS A 48 17.86 -10.54 -2.26
C HIS A 48 18.14 -9.46 -1.21
N TYR A 49 17.64 -8.26 -1.48
CA TYR A 49 17.81 -7.11 -0.60
C TYR A 49 16.47 -6.47 -0.31
N VAL A 50 16.45 -5.70 0.76
CA VAL A 50 15.35 -4.76 1.09
C VAL A 50 15.96 -3.41 1.35
N TYR A 51 15.37 -2.38 0.74
CA TYR A 51 15.62 -1.00 1.10
C TYR A 51 14.47 -0.51 1.97
N SER A 52 14.77 -0.17 3.22
CA SER A 52 13.79 0.31 4.18
C SER A 52 13.94 1.81 4.37
N SER A 53 12.86 2.58 4.20
CA SER A 53 12.78 4.01 4.49
C SER A 53 11.61 4.28 5.39
N THR A 54 11.85 4.81 6.57
CA THR A 54 10.86 4.92 7.66
C THR A 54 10.28 3.54 8.02
N THR A 55 9.00 3.29 7.71
CA THR A 55 8.34 2.00 7.93
C THR A 55 8.08 1.23 6.63
N TYR A 56 8.47 1.79 5.47
CA TYR A 56 8.22 1.22 4.15
C TYR A 56 9.40 0.36 3.68
N ASN A 57 9.10 -0.78 3.09
CA ASN A 57 10.07 -1.70 2.53
C ASN A 57 9.89 -1.84 1.01
N SER A 58 10.99 -1.76 0.28
CA SER A 58 11.07 -2.06 -1.14
C SER A 58 11.92 -3.29 -1.37
N GLY A 59 11.43 -4.24 -2.15
CA GLY A 59 12.13 -5.47 -2.50
C GLY A 59 13.11 -5.27 -3.64
N ILE A 60 14.28 -5.95 -3.59
CA ILE A 60 15.31 -5.87 -4.61
C ILE A 60 15.83 -7.27 -4.89
N ILE A 61 15.74 -7.70 -6.14
CA ILE A 61 16.12 -9.02 -6.62
C ILE A 61 17.24 -8.86 -7.64
N VAL A 62 18.42 -9.38 -7.31
CA VAL A 62 19.60 -9.36 -8.17
C VAL A 62 19.66 -10.64 -8.96
N THR A 63 19.78 -10.52 -10.27
CA THR A 63 19.92 -11.64 -11.21
C THR A 63 21.23 -11.53 -12.00
N GLY A 64 21.56 -12.52 -12.79
CA GLY A 64 22.74 -12.50 -13.66
C GLY A 64 22.72 -11.39 -14.73
N GLU A 65 21.53 -10.87 -15.11
CA GLU A 65 21.36 -9.92 -16.22
C GLU A 65 20.82 -8.55 -15.78
N GLY A 66 20.49 -8.38 -14.52
CA GLY A 66 19.95 -7.11 -14.02
C GLY A 66 19.23 -7.23 -12.68
N VAL A 67 18.68 -6.13 -12.24
CA VAL A 67 17.96 -6.01 -10.99
C VAL A 67 16.47 -5.77 -11.26
N VAL A 68 15.63 -6.48 -10.52
CA VAL A 68 14.18 -6.22 -10.42
C VAL A 68 13.92 -5.56 -9.06
N VAL A 69 13.23 -4.43 -9.07
CA VAL A 69 12.83 -3.69 -7.87
C VAL A 69 11.32 -3.82 -7.70
N LEU A 70 10.87 -4.09 -6.48
CA LEU A 70 9.46 -3.99 -6.10
C LEU A 70 9.27 -2.71 -5.30
N ASP A 71 8.51 -1.79 -5.86
CA ASP A 71 8.12 -0.49 -5.31
C ASP A 71 9.26 0.54 -5.18
N ALA A 72 8.94 1.76 -5.58
CA ALA A 72 9.88 2.88 -5.62
C ALA A 72 9.72 3.86 -4.44
N LEU A 73 8.85 3.52 -3.47
CA LEU A 73 8.62 4.28 -2.25
C LEU A 73 7.96 5.66 -2.47
N ASN A 74 8.01 6.53 -1.45
CA ASN A 74 7.09 7.65 -1.24
C ASN A 74 7.50 8.97 -1.90
N SER A 75 8.67 9.04 -2.52
CA SER A 75 9.13 10.24 -3.21
C SER A 75 10.27 9.95 -4.18
N GLU A 76 10.46 10.85 -5.15
CA GLU A 76 11.60 10.79 -6.06
C GLU A 76 12.93 10.81 -5.32
N ALA A 77 13.06 11.64 -4.28
CA ALA A 77 14.30 11.74 -3.49
C ALA A 77 14.66 10.42 -2.80
N VAL A 78 13.68 9.75 -2.17
CA VAL A 78 13.88 8.44 -1.53
C VAL A 78 14.20 7.36 -2.57
N ALA A 79 13.54 7.37 -3.72
CA ALA A 79 13.82 6.43 -4.80
C ALA A 79 15.21 6.62 -5.43
N ARG A 80 15.68 7.86 -5.55
CA ARG A 80 17.06 8.14 -5.97
C ARG A 80 18.09 7.65 -4.95
N ALA A 81 17.86 7.91 -3.66
CA ALA A 81 18.71 7.36 -2.59
C ALA A 81 18.70 5.83 -2.56
N GLN A 82 17.58 5.19 -2.84
CA GLN A 82 17.50 3.73 -3.03
C GLN A 82 18.38 3.26 -4.20
N ARG A 83 18.31 3.93 -5.35
CA ARG A 83 19.14 3.60 -6.52
C ARG A 83 20.64 3.77 -6.23
N GLU A 84 21.02 4.84 -5.53
CA GLU A 84 22.40 5.10 -5.10
C GLU A 84 22.88 4.03 -4.12
N ALA A 85 22.07 3.66 -3.13
CA ALA A 85 22.39 2.59 -2.20
C ALA A 85 22.57 1.24 -2.91
N MET A 86 21.73 0.90 -3.89
CA MET A 86 21.92 -0.28 -4.72
C MET A 86 23.21 -0.22 -5.52
N ALA A 87 23.48 0.90 -6.20
CA ALA A 87 24.69 1.05 -7.04
C ALA A 87 25.99 0.96 -6.24
N SER A 88 25.97 1.21 -4.93
CA SER A 88 27.16 1.08 -4.08
C SER A 88 27.58 -0.35 -3.82
N VAL A 89 26.67 -1.34 -3.96
CA VAL A 89 26.93 -2.76 -3.63
C VAL A 89 26.53 -3.73 -4.74
N ILE A 90 25.67 -3.33 -5.67
CA ILE A 90 25.15 -4.15 -6.78
C ILE A 90 25.69 -3.58 -8.10
N ARG A 91 26.34 -4.41 -8.89
CA ARG A 91 26.94 -3.99 -10.16
C ARG A 91 25.97 -4.07 -11.34
N GLN A 92 24.95 -4.91 -11.24
CA GLN A 92 23.97 -5.11 -12.29
C GLN A 92 23.04 -3.88 -12.39
N PRO A 93 22.69 -3.45 -13.61
CA PRO A 93 21.77 -2.34 -13.81
C PRO A 93 20.34 -2.72 -13.39
N VAL A 94 19.58 -1.75 -12.90
CA VAL A 94 18.13 -1.93 -12.72
C VAL A 94 17.48 -2.05 -14.09
N ARG A 95 16.68 -3.07 -14.30
CA ARG A 95 15.99 -3.37 -15.55
C ARG A 95 14.49 -3.16 -15.44
N ILE A 96 13.91 -3.52 -14.30
CA ILE A 96 12.48 -3.61 -14.12
C ILE A 96 12.11 -3.02 -12.76
N LEU A 97 11.07 -2.19 -12.76
CA LEU A 97 10.33 -1.80 -11.56
C LEU A 97 8.95 -2.48 -11.61
N VAL A 98 8.64 -3.27 -10.61
CA VAL A 98 7.28 -3.78 -10.37
C VAL A 98 6.64 -2.87 -9.34
N SER A 99 5.48 -2.30 -9.66
CA SER A 99 4.71 -1.46 -8.73
C SER A 99 3.53 -2.25 -8.21
N SER A 100 3.48 -2.42 -6.89
CA SER A 100 2.50 -3.29 -6.25
C SER A 100 1.17 -2.61 -5.96
N THR A 101 1.19 -1.34 -5.56
CA THR A 101 0.03 -0.58 -5.08
C THR A 101 0.06 0.86 -5.59
N PHE A 102 -1.14 1.45 -5.81
CA PHE A 102 -1.26 2.82 -6.33
C PHE A 102 -0.95 3.90 -5.29
N HIS A 103 -0.87 3.54 -4.01
CA HIS A 103 -0.64 4.50 -2.94
C HIS A 103 0.67 5.27 -3.11
N ASN A 104 0.61 6.56 -2.80
CA ASN A 104 1.75 7.48 -2.96
C ASN A 104 3.00 7.07 -2.18
N ASN A 105 2.84 6.39 -1.06
CA ASN A 105 3.95 5.87 -0.25
C ASN A 105 4.77 4.78 -0.96
N TYR A 106 4.27 4.23 -2.08
CA TYR A 106 4.98 3.24 -2.91
C TYR A 106 5.14 3.67 -4.37
N SER A 107 4.29 4.57 -4.88
CA SER A 107 4.23 4.91 -6.30
C SER A 107 4.83 6.28 -6.67
N LYS A 108 5.00 7.22 -5.72
CA LYS A 108 5.58 8.54 -6.04
C LYS A 108 7.03 8.47 -6.49
N GLY A 109 7.79 7.50 -5.98
CA GLY A 109 9.17 7.27 -6.39
C GLY A 109 9.35 6.74 -7.80
N ASN A 110 8.30 6.25 -8.47
CA ASN A 110 8.36 5.71 -9.84
C ASN A 110 9.01 6.67 -10.84
N ILE A 111 8.95 7.98 -10.57
CA ILE A 111 9.61 9.02 -11.39
C ILE A 111 11.12 8.75 -11.51
N ALA A 112 11.77 8.32 -10.43
CA ALA A 112 13.20 8.00 -10.45
C ALA A 112 13.55 6.74 -11.26
N TYR A 113 12.54 6.01 -11.74
CA TYR A 113 12.65 4.79 -12.55
C TYR A 113 12.04 4.98 -13.94
N ALA A 114 12.02 6.20 -14.47
CA ALA A 114 11.47 6.49 -15.80
C ALA A 114 12.25 5.80 -16.93
N ASP A 115 13.50 5.43 -16.68
CA ASP A 115 14.46 4.80 -17.60
C ASP A 115 14.34 3.26 -17.69
N VAL A 116 13.46 2.63 -16.90
CA VAL A 116 13.30 1.17 -16.87
C VAL A 116 11.88 0.73 -17.25
N LEU A 117 11.74 -0.57 -17.54
CA LEU A 117 10.41 -1.17 -17.72
C LEU A 117 9.65 -1.13 -16.39
N LYS A 118 8.46 -0.55 -16.41
CA LYS A 118 7.55 -0.51 -15.25
C LYS A 118 6.38 -1.46 -15.49
N ILE A 119 6.17 -2.38 -14.55
CA ILE A 119 5.10 -3.39 -14.58
C ILE A 119 4.18 -3.15 -13.40
N GLY A 120 2.86 -3.30 -13.61
CA GLY A 120 1.86 -3.25 -12.54
C GLY A 120 0.58 -3.95 -12.95
N HIS A 121 -0.28 -4.27 -11.98
CA HIS A 121 -1.58 -4.84 -12.26
C HIS A 121 -2.49 -3.84 -13.01
N GLU A 122 -3.44 -4.30 -13.84
CA GLU A 122 -4.34 -3.40 -14.59
C GLU A 122 -5.15 -2.47 -13.67
N ASN A 123 -5.62 -2.98 -12.53
CA ASN A 123 -6.33 -2.17 -11.54
C ASN A 123 -5.42 -1.14 -10.87
N TYR A 124 -4.16 -1.51 -10.54
CA TYR A 124 -3.16 -0.56 -10.06
C TYR A 124 -3.03 0.63 -11.01
N ARG A 125 -2.89 0.35 -12.31
CA ARG A 125 -2.74 1.41 -13.31
C ARG A 125 -3.96 2.31 -13.36
N THR A 126 -5.17 1.74 -13.31
CA THR A 126 -6.43 2.50 -13.31
C THR A 126 -6.51 3.39 -12.07
N ASP A 127 -6.28 2.84 -10.88
CA ASP A 127 -6.36 3.58 -9.61
C ASP A 127 -5.30 4.69 -9.52
N LEU A 128 -4.10 4.44 -10.06
CA LEU A 128 -3.04 5.46 -10.11
C LEU A 128 -3.41 6.61 -11.06
N VAL A 129 -4.04 6.33 -12.21
CA VAL A 129 -4.55 7.38 -13.11
C VAL A 129 -5.58 8.23 -12.37
N ASP A 130 -6.56 7.61 -11.70
CA ASP A 130 -7.59 8.32 -10.96
C ASP A 130 -6.99 9.16 -9.82
N LEU A 131 -5.99 8.64 -9.11
CA LEU A 131 -5.27 9.36 -8.05
C LEU A 131 -4.55 10.58 -8.63
N MET A 132 -3.78 10.40 -9.71
CA MET A 132 -3.02 11.49 -10.35
C MET A 132 -3.92 12.57 -10.95
N GLN A 133 -5.11 12.21 -11.45
CA GLN A 133 -6.10 13.19 -11.90
C GLN A 133 -6.62 14.04 -10.72
N ARG A 134 -6.93 13.43 -9.57
CA ARG A 134 -7.32 14.15 -8.35
C ARG A 134 -6.21 15.07 -7.84
N GLU A 135 -4.95 14.64 -7.96
CA GLU A 135 -3.77 15.42 -7.58
C GLU A 135 -3.38 16.48 -8.63
N LYS A 136 -4.02 16.50 -9.80
CA LYS A 136 -3.68 17.38 -10.92
C LYS A 136 -2.23 17.23 -11.39
N ALA A 137 -1.73 16.00 -11.37
CA ALA A 137 -0.38 15.69 -11.83
C ALA A 137 -0.19 16.06 -13.30
N SER A 138 0.99 16.57 -13.65
CA SER A 138 1.32 16.92 -15.03
C SER A 138 1.36 15.69 -15.95
N ALA A 139 1.27 15.89 -17.26
CA ALA A 139 1.36 14.79 -18.24
C ALA A 139 2.72 14.08 -18.16
N GLU A 140 3.79 14.82 -17.88
CA GLU A 140 5.15 14.28 -17.69
C GLU A 140 5.21 13.41 -16.44
N GLU A 141 4.64 13.87 -15.32
CA GLU A 141 4.57 13.09 -14.08
C GLU A 141 3.75 11.82 -14.29
N GLN A 142 2.58 11.92 -14.93
CA GLN A 142 1.76 10.75 -15.22
C GLN A 142 2.53 9.72 -16.06
N LYS A 143 3.20 10.16 -17.14
CA LYS A 143 4.03 9.29 -17.98
C LYS A 143 5.17 8.65 -17.19
N ALA A 144 5.81 9.38 -16.30
CA ALA A 144 6.92 8.88 -15.49
C ALA A 144 6.47 7.86 -14.44
N ARG A 145 5.29 8.02 -13.85
CA ARG A 145 4.79 7.16 -12.77
C ARG A 145 4.07 5.92 -13.26
N LEU A 146 3.36 6.00 -14.40
CA LEU A 146 2.54 4.89 -14.89
C LEU A 146 3.35 3.68 -15.35
N PRO A 147 2.83 2.44 -15.15
CA PRO A 147 3.45 1.26 -15.72
C PRO A 147 3.36 1.28 -17.25
N ASN A 148 4.43 0.80 -17.90
CA ASN A 148 4.47 0.61 -19.36
C ASN A 148 3.81 -0.70 -19.77
N GLN A 149 3.78 -1.68 -18.87
CA GLN A 149 3.21 -2.99 -19.08
C GLN A 149 2.29 -3.36 -17.92
N THR A 150 1.15 -3.94 -18.25
CA THR A 150 0.18 -4.40 -17.26
C THR A 150 -0.08 -5.90 -17.41
N PHE A 151 -0.51 -6.52 -16.32
CA PHE A 151 -0.97 -7.90 -16.29
C PHE A 151 -2.29 -7.98 -15.50
N ARG A 152 -2.98 -9.14 -15.61
CA ARG A 152 -4.27 -9.36 -14.94
C ARG A 152 -4.17 -10.32 -13.77
N ASP A 153 -3.70 -11.54 -14.00
CA ASP A 153 -3.66 -12.57 -12.97
C ASP A 153 -2.22 -12.83 -12.49
N ARG A 154 -1.34 -13.03 -13.44
CA ARG A 154 0.08 -13.26 -13.19
C ARG A 154 0.93 -12.94 -14.41
N MET A 155 2.19 -12.64 -14.15
CA MET A 155 3.24 -12.52 -15.15
C MET A 155 4.48 -13.23 -14.62
N THR A 156 5.17 -13.97 -15.49
CA THR A 156 6.45 -14.60 -15.14
C THR A 156 7.56 -13.97 -15.98
N LEU A 157 8.61 -13.56 -15.31
CA LEU A 157 9.82 -13.05 -15.93
C LEU A 157 10.92 -14.10 -15.79
N TYR A 158 11.65 -14.36 -16.87
CA TYR A 158 12.87 -15.17 -16.87
C TYR A 158 14.02 -14.21 -17.11
N LEU A 159 14.82 -13.93 -16.09
CA LEU A 159 15.89 -12.94 -16.14
C LEU A 159 17.13 -13.45 -15.39
N GLY A 160 18.25 -13.55 -16.10
CA GLY A 160 19.54 -13.88 -15.51
C GLY A 160 19.57 -15.13 -14.66
N GLY A 161 18.89 -16.20 -15.13
CA GLY A 161 18.81 -17.50 -14.47
C GLY A 161 17.76 -17.63 -13.38
N LYS A 162 16.95 -16.58 -13.12
CA LYS A 162 15.83 -16.62 -12.16
C LYS A 162 14.49 -16.61 -12.86
N GLU A 163 13.56 -17.39 -12.30
CA GLU A 163 12.12 -17.24 -12.53
C GLU A 163 11.55 -16.30 -11.47
N ILE A 164 10.93 -15.22 -11.90
CA ILE A 164 10.35 -14.20 -11.05
C ILE A 164 8.87 -14.11 -11.39
N GLN A 165 8.02 -14.56 -10.48
CA GLN A 165 6.58 -14.55 -10.65
C GLN A 165 6.00 -13.28 -10.02
N ILE A 166 5.29 -12.47 -10.82
CA ILE A 166 4.49 -11.33 -10.36
C ILE A 166 3.06 -11.80 -10.30
N LEU A 167 2.47 -11.81 -9.11
CA LEU A 167 1.18 -12.45 -8.85
C LEU A 167 0.17 -11.43 -8.33
N TYR A 168 -1.05 -11.51 -8.86
CA TYR A 168 -2.24 -10.90 -8.27
C TYR A 168 -3.01 -11.98 -7.52
N LEU A 169 -3.09 -11.87 -6.20
CA LEU A 169 -3.74 -12.89 -5.35
C LEU A 169 -5.19 -12.51 -5.00
N GLY A 170 -5.71 -11.47 -5.62
CA GLY A 170 -7.02 -10.89 -5.32
C GLY A 170 -6.92 -9.49 -4.71
N ARG A 171 -8.07 -8.86 -4.49
CA ARG A 171 -8.12 -7.57 -3.79
C ARG A 171 -7.63 -7.74 -2.35
N GLY A 172 -6.93 -6.76 -1.83
CA GLY A 172 -6.41 -6.78 -0.47
C GLY A 172 -6.41 -5.39 0.14
N HIS A 173 -5.22 -4.80 0.28
CA HIS A 173 -5.03 -3.43 0.74
C HIS A 173 -5.57 -2.41 -0.28
N THR A 174 -5.51 -2.78 -1.57
CA THR A 174 -6.18 -2.11 -2.68
C THR A 174 -6.84 -3.15 -3.59
N ARG A 175 -7.39 -2.73 -4.72
CA ARG A 175 -7.93 -3.67 -5.71
C ARG A 175 -6.90 -4.16 -6.73
N GLY A 176 -5.66 -3.69 -6.67
CA GLY A 176 -4.61 -3.97 -7.65
C GLY A 176 -3.29 -4.43 -7.03
N ASP A 177 -3.30 -4.90 -5.77
CA ASP A 177 -2.07 -5.30 -5.09
C ASP A 177 -1.37 -6.46 -5.79
N SER A 178 -0.06 -6.33 -5.93
CA SER A 178 0.79 -7.33 -6.56
C SER A 178 1.92 -7.74 -5.63
N ILE A 179 2.32 -8.99 -5.72
CA ILE A 179 3.47 -9.54 -5.00
C ILE A 179 4.51 -10.08 -5.98
N ILE A 180 5.74 -10.24 -5.51
CA ILE A 180 6.75 -11.00 -6.25
C ILE A 180 7.10 -12.27 -5.50
N PHE A 181 7.08 -13.40 -6.20
CA PHE A 181 7.56 -14.68 -5.70
C PHE A 181 8.72 -15.20 -6.57
N VAL A 182 9.81 -15.63 -5.93
CA VAL A 182 10.97 -16.25 -6.58
C VAL A 182 11.07 -17.69 -6.09
N PRO A 183 10.57 -18.67 -6.88
CA PRO A 183 10.44 -20.06 -6.43
C PRO A 183 11.76 -20.70 -6.06
N GLN A 184 12.82 -20.50 -6.87
CA GLN A 184 14.13 -21.10 -6.62
C GLN A 184 14.74 -20.67 -5.28
N ASP A 185 14.46 -19.43 -4.86
CA ASP A 185 14.99 -18.84 -3.63
C ASP A 185 14.01 -18.93 -2.46
N ARG A 186 12.81 -19.47 -2.70
CA ARG A 186 11.72 -19.66 -1.72
C ARG A 186 11.38 -18.37 -0.95
N ILE A 187 11.34 -17.23 -1.67
CA ILE A 187 11.07 -15.90 -1.10
C ILE A 187 9.92 -15.22 -1.82
N ALA A 188 9.00 -14.64 -1.04
CA ALA A 188 7.90 -13.83 -1.52
C ALA A 188 7.97 -12.41 -0.90
N TYR A 189 7.87 -11.39 -1.73
CA TYR A 189 7.76 -9.99 -1.34
C TYR A 189 6.29 -9.59 -1.42
N LEU A 190 5.67 -9.29 -0.28
CA LEU A 190 4.22 -9.11 -0.18
C LEU A 190 3.76 -7.66 -0.26
N SER A 191 4.68 -6.70 -0.23
CA SER A 191 4.34 -5.28 -0.25
C SER A 191 3.22 -4.94 0.74
N GLU A 192 2.24 -4.11 0.37
CA GLU A 192 1.15 -3.69 1.26
C GLU A 192 0.12 -4.80 1.58
N LEU A 193 0.30 -6.01 1.11
CA LEU A 193 -0.49 -7.14 1.61
C LEU A 193 -0.07 -7.61 3.00
N TYR A 194 1.13 -7.21 3.50
CA TYR A 194 1.60 -7.64 4.81
C TYR A 194 2.28 -6.50 5.58
N PHE A 195 1.76 -6.18 6.77
CA PHE A 195 2.32 -5.24 7.74
C PHE A 195 2.87 -5.99 8.95
N ALA A 196 4.20 -5.92 9.15
CA ALA A 196 4.84 -6.51 10.31
C ALA A 196 4.74 -5.55 11.51
N ASP A 197 4.24 -6.06 12.64
CA ASP A 197 4.13 -5.35 13.92
C ASP A 197 3.38 -4.00 13.86
N GLN A 198 2.45 -3.89 12.91
CA GLN A 198 1.58 -2.71 12.76
C GLN A 198 0.11 -3.14 12.70
N PHE A 199 -0.78 -2.27 13.18
CA PHE A 199 -2.21 -2.46 12.96
C PHE A 199 -2.55 -2.23 11.48
N LEU A 200 -3.61 -2.87 11.01
CA LEU A 200 -3.96 -2.83 9.60
C LEU A 200 -4.41 -1.42 9.15
N PHE A 201 -3.83 -0.95 8.05
CA PHE A 201 -4.26 0.23 7.34
C PHE A 201 -5.16 -0.22 6.19
N ILE A 202 -6.47 0.15 6.21
CA ILE A 202 -7.47 -0.45 5.33
C ILE A 202 -8.35 0.58 4.60
N ASN A 203 -7.90 1.83 4.47
CA ASN A 203 -8.71 2.92 3.92
C ASN A 203 -9.31 2.58 2.54
N ASP A 204 -8.54 1.96 1.66
CA ASP A 204 -8.98 1.52 0.34
C ASP A 204 -9.14 -0.01 0.25
N GLY A 205 -8.96 -0.71 1.39
CA GLY A 205 -8.87 -2.16 1.46
C GLY A 205 -10.21 -2.88 1.41
N TYR A 206 -10.11 -4.16 1.08
CA TYR A 206 -11.19 -5.14 0.96
C TYR A 206 -10.94 -6.29 1.93
N GLY A 207 -11.18 -6.09 3.23
CA GLY A 207 -10.72 -6.98 4.29
C GLY A 207 -11.11 -8.45 4.13
N VAL A 208 -12.30 -8.75 3.60
CA VAL A 208 -12.74 -10.13 3.36
C VAL A 208 -11.95 -10.78 2.21
N ASP A 209 -11.68 -10.03 1.13
CA ASP A 209 -10.88 -10.52 0.02
C ASP A 209 -9.40 -10.59 0.39
N TRP A 210 -8.94 -9.64 1.22
CA TRP A 210 -7.56 -9.61 1.72
C TRP A 210 -7.21 -10.89 2.50
N LEU A 211 -8.14 -11.43 3.29
CA LEU A 211 -7.94 -12.73 3.94
C LEU A 211 -7.66 -13.84 2.94
N ARG A 212 -8.38 -13.88 1.81
CA ARG A 212 -8.15 -14.87 0.74
C ARG A 212 -6.79 -14.68 0.07
N ALA A 213 -6.40 -13.41 -0.15
CA ALA A 213 -5.08 -13.10 -0.71
C ALA A 213 -3.95 -13.53 0.23
N LEU A 214 -4.11 -13.32 1.56
CA LEU A 214 -3.15 -13.79 2.57
C LEU A 214 -3.09 -15.32 2.66
N ASP A 215 -4.23 -16.01 2.53
CA ASP A 215 -4.27 -17.48 2.46
C ASP A 215 -3.53 -18.00 1.24
N ALA A 216 -3.73 -17.38 0.09
CA ALA A 216 -3.03 -17.73 -1.13
C ALA A 216 -1.53 -17.44 -1.04
N ALA A 217 -1.14 -16.34 -0.37
CA ALA A 217 0.26 -16.04 -0.11
C ALA A 217 0.91 -17.07 0.81
N ASP A 218 0.29 -17.45 1.96
CA ASP A 218 0.86 -18.45 2.89
C ASP A 218 0.93 -19.86 2.27
N ALA A 219 0.14 -20.14 1.22
CA ALA A 219 0.19 -21.38 0.47
C ALA A 219 1.35 -21.45 -0.54
N LEU A 220 2.04 -20.34 -0.82
CA LEU A 220 3.23 -20.37 -1.66
C LEU A 220 4.34 -21.22 -1.00
N GLU A 221 5.11 -21.93 -1.83
CA GLU A 221 6.28 -22.68 -1.38
C GLU A 221 7.47 -21.75 -1.05
N ALA A 222 7.20 -20.70 -0.23
CA ALA A 222 8.18 -19.75 0.26
C ALA A 222 8.52 -20.02 1.72
N ASP A 223 9.76 -19.70 2.11
CA ASP A 223 10.21 -19.74 3.51
C ASP A 223 10.24 -18.32 4.11
N ILE A 224 10.40 -17.32 3.26
CA ILE A 224 10.52 -15.91 3.63
C ILE A 224 9.40 -15.11 2.99
N PHE A 225 8.71 -14.31 3.79
CA PHE A 225 7.63 -13.41 3.36
C PHE A 225 7.98 -11.97 3.74
N VAL A 226 8.53 -11.22 2.80
CA VAL A 226 8.98 -9.84 3.05
C VAL A 226 7.78 -8.91 3.17
N PRO A 227 7.60 -8.24 4.32
CA PRO A 227 6.51 -7.28 4.52
C PRO A 227 6.77 -5.99 3.74
N GLY A 228 5.70 -5.30 3.33
CA GLY A 228 5.80 -3.94 2.82
C GLY A 228 6.02 -2.92 3.91
N HIS A 229 5.56 -3.19 5.12
CA HIS A 229 5.72 -2.32 6.27
C HIS A 229 6.32 -3.05 7.46
N GLY A 230 7.07 -2.28 8.26
CA GLY A 230 7.60 -2.74 9.54
C GLY A 230 8.90 -3.52 9.45
N PRO A 231 9.36 -4.07 10.57
CA PRO A 231 10.67 -4.68 10.66
C PRO A 231 10.74 -6.05 9.98
N ILE A 232 11.91 -6.34 9.43
CA ILE A 232 12.27 -7.70 9.01
C ILE A 232 13.23 -8.25 10.08
N PRO A 233 12.91 -9.38 10.73
CA PRO A 233 13.72 -9.93 11.80
C PRO A 233 15.14 -10.32 11.30
N PRO A 234 16.10 -10.53 12.22
CA PRO A 234 17.45 -11.02 11.87
C PRO A 234 17.41 -12.35 11.11
N ASP A 235 16.61 -13.33 11.54
CA ASP A 235 16.27 -14.50 10.74
C ASP A 235 15.01 -14.19 9.91
N PRO A 236 15.13 -13.97 8.60
CA PRO A 236 13.98 -13.57 7.76
C PRO A 236 12.93 -14.67 7.63
N ARG A 237 13.22 -15.94 8.02
CA ARG A 237 12.22 -17.03 8.01
C ARG A 237 11.13 -16.85 9.08
N GLU A 238 11.40 -16.08 10.13
CA GLU A 238 10.41 -15.71 11.13
C GLU A 238 9.27 -14.83 10.57
N THR A 239 9.48 -14.21 9.40
CA THR A 239 8.46 -13.39 8.72
C THR A 239 7.19 -14.18 8.37
N ARG A 240 7.28 -15.50 8.13
CA ARG A 240 6.11 -16.34 7.93
C ARG A 240 5.19 -16.39 9.15
N GLN A 241 5.76 -16.44 10.35
CA GLN A 241 4.96 -16.35 11.58
C GLN A 241 4.33 -14.96 11.73
N GLY A 242 5.06 -13.91 11.36
CA GLY A 242 4.56 -12.54 11.32
C GLY A 242 3.37 -12.40 10.37
N LEU A 243 3.44 -12.97 9.16
CA LEU A 243 2.35 -13.00 8.18
C LEU A 243 1.09 -13.66 8.78
N ARG A 244 1.24 -14.79 9.45
CA ARG A 244 0.13 -15.50 10.10
C ARG A 244 -0.47 -14.71 11.26
N ARG A 245 0.34 -14.00 12.05
CA ARG A 245 -0.16 -13.08 13.10
C ARG A 245 -0.94 -11.93 12.49
N PHE A 246 -0.43 -11.32 11.40
CA PHE A 246 -1.15 -10.26 10.68
C PHE A 246 -2.48 -10.75 10.12
N ARG A 247 -2.49 -11.93 9.50
CA ARG A 247 -3.71 -12.57 9.01
C ARG A 247 -4.71 -12.81 10.16
N GLN A 248 -4.25 -13.31 11.32
CA GLN A 248 -5.12 -13.54 12.48
C GLN A 248 -5.75 -12.24 12.97
N MET A 249 -4.99 -11.15 13.03
CA MET A 249 -5.53 -9.83 13.37
C MET A 249 -6.68 -9.43 12.44
N LEU A 250 -6.54 -9.63 11.12
CA LEU A 250 -7.60 -9.33 10.16
C LEU A 250 -8.83 -10.24 10.34
N VAL A 251 -8.63 -11.51 10.73
CA VAL A 251 -9.71 -12.42 11.13
C VAL A 251 -10.45 -11.87 12.35
N ASP A 252 -9.73 -11.48 13.41
CA ASP A 252 -10.31 -10.96 14.65
C ASP A 252 -11.11 -9.67 14.38
N VAL A 253 -10.61 -8.81 13.48
CA VAL A 253 -11.30 -7.58 13.08
C VAL A 253 -12.60 -7.91 12.34
N ARG A 254 -12.55 -8.81 11.35
CA ARG A 254 -13.73 -9.27 10.61
C ARG A 254 -14.77 -9.88 11.55
N ASP A 255 -14.37 -10.80 12.40
CA ASP A 255 -15.27 -11.56 13.25
C ASP A 255 -15.97 -10.68 14.29
N ALA A 256 -15.24 -9.70 14.85
CA ALA A 256 -15.84 -8.71 15.76
C ALA A 256 -16.91 -7.87 15.06
N VAL A 257 -16.63 -7.40 13.83
CA VAL A 257 -17.60 -6.62 13.05
C VAL A 257 -18.81 -7.49 12.67
N GLN A 258 -18.56 -8.72 12.23
CA GLN A 258 -19.63 -9.66 11.86
C GLN A 258 -20.56 -9.98 13.04
N LYS A 259 -20.00 -10.09 14.25
CA LYS A 259 -20.75 -10.27 15.48
C LYS A 259 -21.68 -9.09 15.77
N GLU A 260 -21.23 -7.86 15.61
CA GLU A 260 -22.06 -6.67 15.82
C GLU A 260 -23.16 -6.55 14.76
N ILE A 261 -22.86 -6.85 13.49
CA ILE A 261 -23.86 -6.92 12.43
C ILE A 261 -24.96 -7.95 12.77
N ALA A 262 -24.56 -9.15 13.24
CA ALA A 262 -25.51 -10.21 13.63
C ALA A 262 -26.41 -9.82 14.81
N ARG A 263 -25.98 -8.85 15.64
CA ARG A 263 -26.79 -8.28 16.74
C ARG A 263 -27.71 -7.13 16.28
N GLY A 264 -27.67 -6.76 15.00
CA GLY A 264 -28.42 -5.63 14.45
C GLY A 264 -27.80 -4.27 14.76
N ALA A 265 -26.54 -4.19 15.19
CA ALA A 265 -25.88 -2.93 15.44
C ALA A 265 -25.68 -2.13 14.15
N THR A 266 -25.86 -0.82 14.22
CA THR A 266 -25.48 0.08 13.13
C THR A 266 -23.96 0.20 13.02
N GLU A 267 -23.47 0.76 11.91
CA GLU A 267 -22.03 0.99 11.69
C GLU A 267 -21.41 1.81 12.85
N ASP A 268 -22.07 2.90 13.29
CA ASP A 268 -21.58 3.74 14.40
C ASP A 268 -21.62 3.03 15.75
N GLN A 269 -22.63 2.19 15.98
CA GLN A 269 -22.69 1.35 17.17
C GLN A 269 -21.56 0.32 17.20
N ALA A 270 -21.25 -0.31 16.05
CA ALA A 270 -20.11 -1.22 15.93
C ALA A 270 -18.78 -0.50 16.20
N VAL A 271 -18.56 0.70 15.62
CA VAL A 271 -17.38 1.54 15.90
C VAL A 271 -17.23 1.86 17.38
N THR A 272 -18.35 2.15 18.07
CA THR A 272 -18.34 2.46 19.50
C THR A 272 -18.02 1.24 20.35
N ALA A 273 -18.56 0.07 19.99
CA ALA A 273 -18.49 -1.16 20.80
C ALA A 273 -17.16 -1.90 20.63
N ILE A 274 -16.59 -1.92 19.43
CA ILE A 274 -15.45 -2.80 19.12
C ILE A 274 -14.12 -2.20 19.58
N ARG A 275 -13.39 -2.98 20.36
CA ARG A 275 -11.99 -2.74 20.77
C ARG A 275 -11.22 -4.06 20.72
N TRP A 276 -9.92 -3.94 20.48
CA TRP A 276 -8.99 -5.10 20.48
C TRP A 276 -7.81 -4.80 21.40
N PRO A 277 -7.94 -5.01 22.73
CA PRO A 277 -6.88 -4.70 23.69
C PRO A 277 -5.54 -5.34 23.35
N GLN A 278 -5.56 -6.53 22.74
CA GLN A 278 -4.36 -7.23 22.32
C GLN A 278 -3.57 -6.51 21.19
N TYR A 279 -4.20 -5.58 20.47
CA TYR A 279 -3.61 -4.83 19.36
C TYR A 279 -3.36 -3.35 19.65
N GLU A 280 -3.76 -2.84 20.83
CA GLU A 280 -3.66 -1.40 21.18
C GLU A 280 -2.24 -0.85 21.14
N LYS A 281 -1.24 -1.72 21.36
CA LYS A 281 0.18 -1.34 21.30
C LYS A 281 0.77 -1.33 19.91
N LEU A 282 0.05 -1.84 18.90
CA LEU A 282 0.54 -1.82 17.53
C LEU A 282 0.50 -0.40 16.96
N GLN A 283 1.55 -0.06 16.23
CA GLN A 283 1.61 1.23 15.52
C GLN A 283 0.38 1.38 14.61
N GLY A 284 -0.28 2.52 14.68
CA GLY A 284 -1.44 2.84 13.86
C GLY A 284 -2.79 2.40 14.42
N TYR A 285 -2.85 1.68 15.57
CA TYR A 285 -4.11 1.19 16.14
C TYR A 285 -5.14 2.31 16.35
N ASP A 286 -4.79 3.35 17.08
CA ASP A 286 -5.72 4.44 17.40
C ASP A 286 -6.22 5.17 16.15
N ALA A 287 -5.33 5.38 15.19
CA ALA A 287 -5.64 6.07 13.93
C ALA A 287 -6.51 5.23 12.98
N GLN A 288 -6.39 3.90 13.02
CA GLN A 288 -6.97 3.02 12.01
C GLN A 288 -8.13 2.15 12.53
N ARG A 289 -8.30 2.03 13.84
CA ARG A 289 -9.33 1.18 14.44
C ARG A 289 -10.72 1.47 13.91
N GLU A 290 -11.14 2.73 13.92
CA GLU A 290 -12.46 3.13 13.42
C GLU A 290 -12.61 2.82 11.93
N THR A 291 -11.63 3.17 11.12
CA THR A 291 -11.63 2.89 9.68
C THR A 291 -11.74 1.39 9.41
N ALA A 292 -11.03 0.56 10.18
CA ALA A 292 -11.08 -0.89 10.04
C ALA A 292 -12.49 -1.44 10.32
N VAL A 293 -13.17 -0.96 11.36
CA VAL A 293 -14.55 -1.34 11.66
C VAL A 293 -15.47 -0.91 10.52
N ARG A 294 -15.43 0.36 10.09
CA ARG A 294 -16.30 0.89 9.04
C ARG A 294 -16.12 0.16 7.71
N ARG A 295 -14.90 -0.03 7.27
CA ARG A 295 -14.60 -0.72 5.98
C ARG A 295 -15.12 -2.15 5.99
N LEU A 296 -14.84 -2.92 7.06
CA LEU A 296 -15.35 -4.29 7.18
C LEU A 296 -16.87 -4.32 7.29
N TYR A 297 -17.49 -3.40 8.05
CA TYR A 297 -18.94 -3.31 8.15
C TYR A 297 -19.58 -3.05 6.77
N GLN A 298 -19.05 -2.08 6.02
CA GLN A 298 -19.54 -1.74 4.67
C GLN A 298 -19.37 -2.90 3.70
N GLN A 299 -18.25 -3.62 3.75
CA GLN A 299 -18.03 -4.78 2.90
C GLN A 299 -18.98 -5.93 3.24
N LEU A 300 -19.12 -6.25 4.53
CA LEU A 300 -19.97 -7.35 5.00
C LEU A 300 -21.48 -7.09 4.80
N THR A 301 -21.88 -5.83 4.73
CA THR A 301 -23.27 -5.43 4.44
C THR A 301 -23.53 -5.11 2.95
N GLY A 302 -22.54 -5.34 2.06
CA GLY A 302 -22.68 -5.13 0.62
C GLY A 302 -22.68 -3.65 0.18
N LYS A 303 -22.35 -2.72 1.07
CA LYS A 303 -22.23 -1.28 0.76
C LYS A 303 -20.91 -0.95 0.06
N LEU A 304 -19.87 -1.76 0.27
CA LEU A 304 -18.58 -1.70 -0.39
C LEU A 304 -18.45 -2.90 -1.34
N ARG A 305 -18.33 -2.64 -2.64
CA ARG A 305 -18.23 -3.66 -3.70
C ARG A 305 -16.86 -3.74 -4.35
#